data_f49e90acd2555120b61a90c582346bad
#
_entry.id   f49e90acd2555120b61a90c582346bad
#
_cell.length_a   1.000
_cell.length_b   1.000
_cell.length_c   1.000
_cell.angle_alpha   90.00
_cell.angle_beta   90.00
_cell.angle_gamma   90.00
#
_symmetry.space_group_name_H-M   'P 1'
#
loop_
_entity.id
_entity.type
_entity.pdbx_description
1 polymer ?
#
loop_
_entity_poly.entity_id
_entity_poly.type
_entity_poly.pdbx_seq_one_letter_code
_entity_poly.pdbx_strand_id
1 'polypeptide(L)'
;MSRRIVITGGGSGIGLAIAKRHLAEGARVAICDEDIALVKRASESYKIAISFCADVSDSNQMKNFHNNIIDEFGGVDVMYANAGVGGPAGPIDEIDHNEWKRCVEVNLFGAFYSASWASGIMKVQKNGCIIFTSSTSGLFGVPNRSPYVAAKWGIVGLTKSMAMELGDYGVRVNAICPGAVSGDRMKRVLSMESKASGISEDELRTVYSKGTSMRSFVSEENVADMALFLASDQASMITGQAMAVDGYTERTA
;
A
#
# COMPACT_ATOMS: atom_id res chain seq x y z
N MET A 1 -9.95 21.98 11.25
CA MET A 1 -10.23 20.62 11.79
C MET A 1 -9.03 19.73 11.51
N SER A 2 -8.70 18.77 12.36
CA SER A 2 -7.63 17.81 12.07
C SER A 2 -8.02 16.89 10.92
N ARG A 3 -7.06 16.53 10.04
CA ARG A 3 -7.31 15.65 8.88
C ARG A 3 -7.66 14.23 9.35
N ARG A 4 -8.57 13.59 8.64
CA ARG A 4 -9.06 12.21 8.90
C ARG A 4 -8.39 11.25 7.92
N ILE A 5 -7.50 10.44 8.44
CA ILE A 5 -6.62 9.55 7.67
C ILE A 5 -7.02 8.10 7.91
N VAL A 6 -7.19 7.34 6.86
CA VAL A 6 -7.51 5.91 6.91
C VAL A 6 -6.42 5.11 6.19
N ILE A 7 -5.90 4.07 6.83
CA ILE A 7 -4.77 3.29 6.32
C ILE A 7 -5.06 1.79 6.50
N THR A 8 -5.06 1.04 5.41
CA THR A 8 -5.08 -0.44 5.48
C THR A 8 -3.66 -1.00 5.55
N GLY A 9 -3.45 -2.13 6.26
CA GLY A 9 -2.12 -2.64 6.55
C GLY A 9 -1.31 -1.67 7.39
N GLY A 10 -1.96 -1.01 8.36
CA GLY A 10 -1.40 0.07 9.17
C GLY A 10 -0.67 -0.37 10.44
N GLY A 11 -0.65 -1.67 10.75
CA GLY A 11 -0.04 -2.21 11.97
C GLY A 11 1.48 -2.31 11.92
N SER A 12 2.09 -2.25 10.73
CA SER A 12 3.54 -2.36 10.54
C SER A 12 4.02 -1.72 9.24
N GLY A 13 5.34 -1.72 9.03
CA GLY A 13 5.96 -1.38 7.77
C GLY A 13 5.58 0.01 7.24
N ILE A 14 5.39 0.11 5.93
CA ILE A 14 5.02 1.36 5.23
C ILE A 14 3.75 1.98 5.84
N GLY A 15 2.71 1.18 6.10
CA GLY A 15 1.43 1.69 6.64
C GLY A 15 1.60 2.34 8.01
N LEU A 16 2.38 1.74 8.90
CA LEU A 16 2.69 2.32 10.20
C LEU A 16 3.59 3.57 10.09
N ALA A 17 4.54 3.57 9.17
CA ALA A 17 5.37 4.76 8.91
C ALA A 17 4.51 5.94 8.41
N ILE A 18 3.55 5.70 7.51
CA ILE A 18 2.57 6.70 7.07
C ILE A 18 1.73 7.20 8.25
N ALA A 19 1.23 6.28 9.09
CA ALA A 19 0.45 6.64 10.28
C ALA A 19 1.22 7.58 11.20
N LYS A 20 2.48 7.27 11.50
CA LYS A 20 3.37 8.09 12.33
C LYS A 20 3.56 9.50 11.78
N ARG A 21 3.77 9.65 10.46
CA ARG A 21 3.92 10.97 9.82
C ARG A 21 2.66 11.82 10.01
N HIS A 22 1.49 11.25 9.75
CA HIS A 22 0.23 11.97 9.92
C HIS A 22 -0.09 12.31 11.38
N LEU A 23 0.20 11.39 12.31
CA LEU A 23 0.04 11.66 13.75
C LEU A 23 0.94 12.82 14.21
N ALA A 24 2.16 12.92 13.67
CA ALA A 24 3.07 14.02 13.98
C ALA A 24 2.54 15.39 13.48
N GLU A 25 1.70 15.39 12.44
CA GLU A 25 0.98 16.59 11.94
C GLU A 25 -0.35 16.86 12.68
N GLY A 26 -0.69 16.06 13.70
CA GLY A 26 -1.92 16.23 14.48
C GLY A 26 -3.17 15.68 13.80
N ALA A 27 -3.04 14.80 12.81
CA ALA A 27 -4.16 14.15 12.16
C ALA A 27 -4.81 13.09 13.07
N ARG A 28 -6.11 12.81 12.82
CA ARG A 28 -6.81 11.64 13.36
C ARG A 28 -6.57 10.47 12.42
N VAL A 29 -6.02 9.38 12.93
CA VAL A 29 -5.63 8.22 12.13
C VAL A 29 -6.44 7.00 12.53
N ALA A 30 -7.02 6.32 11.53
CA ALA A 30 -7.63 5.01 11.63
C ALA A 30 -6.78 3.98 10.86
N ILE A 31 -6.52 2.83 11.47
CA ILE A 31 -5.79 1.73 10.81
C ILE A 31 -6.60 0.43 10.87
N CYS A 32 -6.41 -0.43 9.87
CA CYS A 32 -6.69 -1.86 10.01
C CYS A 32 -5.48 -2.71 9.57
N ASP A 33 -5.41 -3.92 10.12
CA ASP A 33 -4.43 -4.94 9.75
C ASP A 33 -5.04 -6.31 10.04
N GLU A 34 -4.62 -7.37 9.30
CA GLU A 34 -5.10 -8.74 9.57
C GLU A 34 -4.47 -9.33 10.84
N ASP A 35 -3.31 -8.85 11.25
CA ASP A 35 -2.60 -9.29 12.46
C ASP A 35 -3.01 -8.47 13.68
N ILE A 36 -3.82 -9.06 14.55
CA ILE A 36 -4.29 -8.43 15.79
C ILE A 36 -3.14 -8.02 16.73
N ALA A 37 -2.00 -8.72 16.70
CA ALA A 37 -0.86 -8.36 17.54
C ALA A 37 -0.19 -7.06 17.04
N LEU A 38 -0.11 -6.89 15.71
CA LEU A 38 0.36 -5.64 15.10
C LEU A 38 -0.57 -4.47 15.39
N VAL A 39 -1.88 -4.69 15.27
CA VAL A 39 -2.92 -3.68 15.60
C VAL A 39 -2.79 -3.22 17.06
N LYS A 40 -2.72 -4.15 18.00
CA LYS A 40 -2.56 -3.84 19.44
C LYS A 40 -1.28 -3.07 19.73
N ARG A 41 -0.14 -3.55 19.21
CA ARG A 41 1.15 -2.89 19.39
C ARG A 41 1.15 -1.46 18.84
N ALA A 42 0.56 -1.24 17.67
CA ALA A 42 0.46 0.09 17.08
C ALA A 42 -0.42 1.02 17.93
N SER A 43 -1.58 0.55 18.40
CA SER A 43 -2.50 1.35 19.22
C SER A 43 -1.92 1.68 20.61
N GLU A 44 -1.16 0.77 21.21
CA GLU A 44 -0.50 1.00 22.50
C GLU A 44 0.69 1.98 22.39
N SER A 45 1.39 1.95 21.25
CA SER A 45 2.60 2.76 21.04
C SER A 45 2.30 4.16 20.49
N TYR A 46 1.17 4.36 19.83
CA TYR A 46 0.83 5.61 19.12
C TYR A 46 -0.62 6.02 19.40
N LYS A 47 -0.89 7.34 19.33
CA LYS A 47 -2.25 7.90 19.53
C LYS A 47 -3.15 7.66 18.31
N ILE A 48 -3.32 6.39 17.92
CA ILE A 48 -4.21 6.00 16.84
C ILE A 48 -5.66 6.05 17.34
N ALA A 49 -6.52 6.76 16.61
CA ALA A 49 -7.90 6.98 17.03
C ALA A 49 -8.77 5.72 16.86
N ILE A 50 -8.57 4.99 15.76
CA ILE A 50 -9.27 3.72 15.48
C ILE A 50 -8.25 2.68 15.06
N SER A 51 -8.27 1.53 15.73
CA SER A 51 -7.44 0.36 15.41
C SER A 51 -8.35 -0.86 15.27
N PHE A 52 -8.34 -1.51 14.12
CA PHE A 52 -9.27 -2.58 13.79
C PHE A 52 -8.55 -3.79 13.21
N CYS A 53 -8.94 -5.00 13.62
CA CYS A 53 -8.42 -6.23 13.02
C CYS A 53 -9.33 -6.62 11.85
N ALA A 54 -8.80 -6.58 10.63
CA ALA A 54 -9.55 -6.94 9.43
C ALA A 54 -8.66 -7.45 8.30
N ASP A 55 -9.13 -8.49 7.62
CA ASP A 55 -8.63 -8.90 6.31
C ASP A 55 -9.27 -8.02 5.24
N VAL A 56 -8.46 -7.29 4.48
CA VAL A 56 -8.94 -6.36 3.43
C VAL A 56 -9.66 -7.06 2.28
N SER A 57 -9.46 -8.36 2.09
CA SER A 57 -10.18 -9.15 1.08
C SER A 57 -11.56 -9.60 1.53
N ASP A 58 -11.86 -9.52 2.83
CA ASP A 58 -13.18 -9.82 3.39
C ASP A 58 -14.05 -8.55 3.40
N SER A 59 -15.00 -8.50 2.48
CA SER A 59 -15.89 -7.34 2.32
C SER A 59 -16.73 -7.04 3.57
N ASN A 60 -17.08 -8.04 4.38
CA ASN A 60 -17.87 -7.85 5.60
C ASN A 60 -17.00 -7.25 6.72
N GLN A 61 -15.78 -7.74 6.90
CA GLN A 61 -14.84 -7.15 7.86
C GLN A 61 -14.50 -5.71 7.48
N MET A 62 -14.27 -5.44 6.20
CA MET A 62 -14.04 -4.08 5.72
C MET A 62 -15.26 -3.17 5.90
N LYS A 63 -16.46 -3.67 5.67
CA LYS A 63 -17.70 -2.90 5.95
C LYS A 63 -17.80 -2.50 7.43
N ASN A 64 -17.45 -3.39 8.35
CA ASN A 64 -17.46 -3.09 9.79
C ASN A 64 -16.40 -2.03 10.13
N PHE A 65 -15.19 -2.15 9.58
CA PHE A 65 -14.15 -1.14 9.75
C PHE A 65 -14.60 0.23 9.21
N HIS A 66 -15.18 0.26 8.01
CA HIS A 66 -15.68 1.47 7.37
C HIS A 66 -16.80 2.16 8.17
N ASN A 67 -17.73 1.38 8.73
CA ASN A 67 -18.80 1.93 9.58
C ASN A 67 -18.22 2.60 10.84
N ASN A 68 -17.28 1.95 11.52
CA ASN A 68 -16.59 2.54 12.68
C ASN A 68 -15.92 3.89 12.34
N ILE A 69 -15.34 4.02 11.14
CA ILE A 69 -14.72 5.27 10.70
C ILE A 69 -15.79 6.35 10.52
N ILE A 70 -16.92 6.05 9.91
CA ILE A 70 -17.98 7.03 9.70
C ILE A 70 -18.57 7.48 11.03
N ASP A 71 -18.83 6.56 11.94
CA ASP A 71 -19.39 6.85 13.26
C ASP A 71 -18.47 7.76 14.08
N GLU A 72 -17.16 7.54 14.01
CA GLU A 72 -16.16 8.24 14.82
C GLU A 72 -15.63 9.50 14.13
N PHE A 73 -15.39 9.47 12.82
CA PHE A 73 -14.76 10.56 12.07
C PHE A 73 -15.75 11.43 11.30
N GLY A 74 -16.91 10.90 10.94
CA GLY A 74 -17.90 11.58 10.10
C GLY A 74 -17.47 11.82 8.65
N GLY A 75 -16.37 11.20 8.21
CA GLY A 75 -15.86 11.32 6.86
C GLY A 75 -14.39 10.92 6.72
N VAL A 76 -13.82 11.08 5.52
CA VAL A 76 -12.42 10.70 5.20
C VAL A 76 -11.77 11.75 4.32
N ASP A 77 -10.59 12.24 4.70
CA ASP A 77 -9.84 13.21 3.90
C ASP A 77 -8.73 12.54 3.07
N VAL A 78 -8.11 11.48 3.63
CA VAL A 78 -7.11 10.68 2.90
C VAL A 78 -7.34 9.19 3.16
N MET A 79 -7.39 8.40 2.09
CA MET A 79 -7.44 6.94 2.13
C MET A 79 -6.14 6.35 1.56
N TYR A 80 -5.40 5.61 2.37
CA TYR A 80 -4.26 4.82 1.96
C TYR A 80 -4.67 3.33 1.82
N ALA A 81 -4.90 2.89 0.60
CA ALA A 81 -5.08 1.48 0.28
C ALA A 81 -3.70 0.80 0.17
N ASN A 82 -3.12 0.49 1.33
CA ASN A 82 -1.74 0.07 1.47
C ASN A 82 -1.56 -1.42 1.75
N ALA A 83 -2.56 -2.09 2.34
CA ALA A 83 -2.47 -3.52 2.64
C ALA A 83 -2.07 -4.36 1.43
N GLY A 84 -1.22 -5.36 1.65
CA GLY A 84 -0.81 -6.24 0.57
C GLY A 84 0.14 -7.34 1.03
N VAL A 85 0.12 -8.46 0.31
CA VAL A 85 0.97 -9.63 0.53
C VAL A 85 1.91 -9.86 -0.64
N GLY A 86 3.02 -10.58 -0.39
CA GLY A 86 3.98 -10.93 -1.45
C GLY A 86 3.44 -11.93 -2.45
N GLY A 87 2.51 -12.78 -2.02
CA GLY A 87 2.04 -13.92 -2.80
C GLY A 87 3.09 -15.00 -3.02
N PRO A 88 2.75 -16.09 -3.71
CA PRO A 88 3.67 -17.16 -4.06
C PRO A 88 4.70 -16.70 -5.09
N ALA A 89 5.84 -17.41 -5.13
CA ALA A 89 6.87 -17.25 -6.15
C ALA A 89 7.17 -18.63 -6.77
N GLY A 90 7.23 -18.66 -8.10
CA GLY A 90 7.53 -19.87 -8.87
C GLY A 90 7.20 -19.72 -10.34
N PRO A 91 7.58 -20.71 -11.17
CA PRO A 91 7.18 -20.78 -12.59
C PRO A 91 5.67 -20.70 -12.72
N ILE A 92 5.17 -20.04 -13.78
CA ILE A 92 3.74 -19.72 -13.92
C ILE A 92 2.85 -20.97 -14.00
N ASP A 93 3.37 -22.06 -14.50
CA ASP A 93 2.72 -23.36 -14.65
C ASP A 93 2.74 -24.22 -13.36
N GLU A 94 3.51 -23.81 -12.36
CA GLU A 94 3.66 -24.54 -11.08
C GLU A 94 2.98 -23.82 -9.89
N ILE A 95 2.56 -22.56 -10.06
CA ILE A 95 1.94 -21.79 -8.98
C ILE A 95 0.56 -22.36 -8.64
N ASP A 96 0.30 -22.60 -7.35
CA ASP A 96 -1.03 -22.99 -6.87
C ASP A 96 -2.07 -21.89 -7.18
N HIS A 97 -3.18 -22.30 -7.79
CA HIS A 97 -4.22 -21.37 -8.25
C HIS A 97 -4.93 -20.65 -7.09
N ASN A 98 -5.06 -21.28 -5.91
CA ASN A 98 -5.68 -20.67 -4.74
C ASN A 98 -4.76 -19.60 -4.12
N GLU A 99 -3.46 -19.90 -4.04
CA GLU A 99 -2.47 -18.91 -3.60
C GLU A 99 -2.36 -17.73 -4.57
N TRP A 100 -2.41 -18.02 -5.89
CA TRP A 100 -2.46 -17.00 -6.93
C TRP A 100 -3.68 -16.09 -6.73
N LYS A 101 -4.87 -16.69 -6.59
CA LYS A 101 -6.13 -15.98 -6.35
C LYS A 101 -6.08 -15.16 -5.06
N ARG A 102 -5.61 -15.74 -3.95
CA ARG A 102 -5.48 -15.05 -2.67
C ARG A 102 -4.58 -13.81 -2.78
N CYS A 103 -3.49 -13.91 -3.52
CA CYS A 103 -2.59 -12.76 -3.74
C CYS A 103 -3.32 -11.60 -4.44
N VAL A 104 -4.14 -11.89 -5.45
CA VAL A 104 -4.92 -10.86 -6.17
C VAL A 104 -6.05 -10.31 -5.29
N GLU A 105 -6.74 -11.16 -4.54
CA GLU A 105 -7.82 -10.75 -3.62
C GLU A 105 -7.31 -9.74 -2.59
N VAL A 106 -6.18 -9.99 -1.95
CA VAL A 106 -5.63 -9.06 -0.96
C VAL A 106 -5.10 -7.79 -1.63
N ASN A 107 -4.24 -7.92 -2.65
CA ASN A 107 -3.53 -6.77 -3.22
C ASN A 107 -4.40 -5.87 -4.09
N LEU A 108 -5.37 -6.43 -4.84
CA LEU A 108 -6.18 -5.66 -5.79
C LEU A 108 -7.61 -5.46 -5.30
N PHE A 109 -8.32 -6.52 -4.90
CA PHE A 109 -9.71 -6.36 -4.46
C PHE A 109 -9.80 -5.65 -3.12
N GLY A 110 -8.90 -5.95 -2.16
CA GLY A 110 -8.83 -5.22 -0.90
C GLY A 110 -8.59 -3.71 -1.09
N ALA A 111 -7.70 -3.36 -2.02
CA ALA A 111 -7.46 -1.97 -2.38
C ALA A 111 -8.69 -1.33 -3.04
N PHE A 112 -9.37 -2.05 -3.96
CA PHE A 112 -10.61 -1.61 -4.60
C PHE A 112 -11.73 -1.38 -3.59
N TYR A 113 -11.97 -2.28 -2.64
CA TYR A 113 -13.04 -2.12 -1.64
C TYR A 113 -12.84 -0.86 -0.81
N SER A 114 -11.62 -0.61 -0.35
CA SER A 114 -11.27 0.57 0.43
C SER A 114 -11.43 1.87 -0.36
N ALA A 115 -10.92 1.89 -1.60
CA ALA A 115 -10.97 3.05 -2.46
C ALA A 115 -12.41 3.36 -2.93
N SER A 116 -13.19 2.33 -3.29
CA SER A 116 -14.59 2.47 -3.68
C SER A 116 -15.43 3.07 -2.57
N TRP A 117 -15.27 2.59 -1.34
CA TRP A 117 -15.95 3.16 -0.18
C TRP A 117 -15.55 4.62 0.06
N ALA A 118 -14.26 4.92 0.11
CA ALA A 118 -13.77 6.28 0.35
C ALA A 118 -14.23 7.25 -0.75
N SER A 119 -14.26 6.81 -2.01
CA SER A 119 -14.69 7.63 -3.14
C SER A 119 -16.13 8.10 -3.00
N GLY A 120 -17.04 7.25 -2.50
CA GLY A 120 -18.43 7.63 -2.25
C GLY A 120 -18.56 8.78 -1.27
N ILE A 121 -17.77 8.75 -0.19
CA ILE A 121 -17.75 9.81 0.84
C ILE A 121 -17.11 11.08 0.28
N MET A 122 -15.94 10.95 -0.37
CA MET A 122 -15.18 12.07 -0.90
C MET A 122 -15.93 12.83 -2.01
N LYS A 123 -16.73 12.12 -2.82
CA LYS A 123 -17.65 12.77 -3.80
C LYS A 123 -18.64 13.72 -3.14
N VAL A 124 -19.21 13.32 -2.00
CA VAL A 124 -20.15 14.17 -1.23
C VAL A 124 -19.40 15.33 -0.58
N GLN A 125 -18.20 15.07 -0.05
CA GLN A 125 -17.34 16.11 0.54
C GLN A 125 -16.79 17.11 -0.51
N LYS A 126 -16.78 16.72 -1.79
CA LYS A 126 -16.13 17.45 -2.90
C LYS A 126 -14.64 17.73 -2.62
N ASN A 127 -14.02 16.86 -1.91
CA ASN A 127 -12.60 16.90 -1.55
C ASN A 127 -12.14 15.53 -1.06
N GLY A 128 -10.90 15.15 -1.38
CA GLY A 128 -10.29 13.93 -0.88
C GLY A 128 -9.03 13.53 -1.62
N CYS A 129 -8.32 12.58 -1.05
CA CYS A 129 -7.13 12.00 -1.66
C CYS A 129 -7.09 10.50 -1.42
N ILE A 130 -6.99 9.72 -2.49
CA ILE A 130 -6.80 8.26 -2.43
C ILE A 130 -5.39 7.94 -2.92
N ILE A 131 -4.65 7.19 -2.11
CA ILE A 131 -3.29 6.79 -2.44
C ILE A 131 -3.18 5.28 -2.32
N PHE A 132 -2.85 4.64 -3.43
CA PHE A 132 -2.59 3.21 -3.48
C PHE A 132 -1.10 2.91 -3.24
N THR A 133 -0.80 1.82 -2.56
CA THR A 133 0.53 1.22 -2.54
C THR A 133 0.63 0.14 -3.62
N SER A 134 1.20 0.51 -4.78
CA SER A 134 1.59 -0.43 -5.82
C SER A 134 3.00 -1.00 -5.52
N SER A 135 3.87 -1.05 -6.50
CA SER A 135 5.25 -1.52 -6.43
C SER A 135 5.95 -1.18 -7.75
N THR A 136 7.28 -1.22 -7.81
CA THR A 136 8.01 -1.30 -9.09
C THR A 136 7.55 -2.50 -9.93
N SER A 137 7.08 -3.59 -9.29
CA SER A 137 6.41 -4.72 -9.97
C SER A 137 5.09 -4.35 -10.65
N GLY A 138 4.54 -3.17 -10.41
CA GLY A 138 3.42 -2.59 -11.17
C GLY A 138 3.87 -1.73 -12.35
N LEU A 139 5.18 -1.57 -12.56
CA LEU A 139 5.79 -0.82 -13.67
C LEU A 139 6.62 -1.73 -14.59
N PHE A 140 7.11 -2.85 -14.05
CA PHE A 140 7.94 -3.82 -14.76
C PHE A 140 7.44 -5.25 -14.54
N GLY A 141 7.74 -6.16 -15.48
CA GLY A 141 7.57 -7.59 -15.27
C GLY A 141 8.65 -8.14 -14.32
N VAL A 142 8.26 -9.06 -13.45
CA VAL A 142 9.19 -9.77 -12.55
C VAL A 142 8.98 -11.27 -12.73
N PRO A 143 10.01 -12.04 -13.14
CA PRO A 143 9.91 -13.49 -13.27
C PRO A 143 9.46 -14.15 -11.96
N ASN A 144 8.72 -15.24 -12.07
CA ASN A 144 8.25 -16.04 -10.92
C ASN A 144 7.32 -15.29 -9.93
N ARG A 145 6.76 -14.13 -10.30
CA ARG A 145 5.94 -13.28 -9.45
C ARG A 145 4.60 -12.91 -10.09
N SER A 146 4.09 -13.74 -10.97
CA SER A 146 2.91 -13.44 -11.80
C SER A 146 1.69 -12.90 -11.03
N PRO A 147 1.24 -13.45 -9.88
CA PRO A 147 0.06 -12.94 -9.18
C PRO A 147 0.29 -11.54 -8.60
N TYR A 148 1.48 -11.31 -8.03
CA TYR A 148 1.83 -10.02 -7.46
C TYR A 148 1.96 -8.94 -8.53
N VAL A 149 2.66 -9.25 -9.64
CA VAL A 149 2.80 -8.35 -10.79
C VAL A 149 1.44 -8.01 -11.36
N ALA A 150 0.58 -9.00 -11.63
CA ALA A 150 -0.77 -8.78 -12.16
C ALA A 150 -1.59 -7.86 -11.26
N ALA A 151 -1.58 -8.09 -9.94
CA ALA A 151 -2.29 -7.25 -8.98
C ALA A 151 -1.75 -5.82 -8.95
N LYS A 152 -0.42 -5.63 -8.96
CA LYS A 152 0.21 -4.30 -8.86
C LYS A 152 0.08 -3.48 -10.16
N TRP A 153 0.05 -4.12 -11.34
CA TRP A 153 -0.35 -3.49 -12.58
C TRP A 153 -1.84 -3.10 -12.58
N GLY A 154 -2.72 -3.97 -12.03
CA GLY A 154 -4.13 -3.67 -11.82
C GLY A 154 -4.34 -2.40 -10.97
N ILE A 155 -3.55 -2.20 -9.92
CA ILE A 155 -3.56 -0.99 -9.09
C ILE A 155 -3.21 0.27 -9.91
N VAL A 156 -2.21 0.19 -10.79
CA VAL A 156 -1.84 1.34 -11.65
C VAL A 156 -2.99 1.66 -12.63
N GLY A 157 -3.63 0.65 -13.20
CA GLY A 157 -4.81 0.84 -14.05
C GLY A 157 -5.97 1.47 -13.28
N LEU A 158 -6.29 0.93 -12.08
CA LEU A 158 -7.33 1.45 -11.20
C LEU A 158 -7.07 2.93 -10.80
N THR A 159 -5.82 3.27 -10.48
CA THR A 159 -5.40 4.64 -10.17
C THR A 159 -5.78 5.62 -11.28
N LYS A 160 -5.48 5.27 -12.54
CA LYS A 160 -5.74 6.12 -13.70
C LYS A 160 -7.23 6.29 -13.98
N SER A 161 -7.99 5.20 -13.93
CA SER A 161 -9.45 5.25 -14.12
C SER A 161 -10.12 6.09 -13.05
N MET A 162 -9.83 5.82 -11.77
CA MET A 162 -10.43 6.57 -10.67
C MET A 162 -10.03 8.05 -10.66
N ALA A 163 -8.81 8.40 -11.07
CA ALA A 163 -8.41 9.79 -11.20
C ALA A 163 -9.27 10.57 -12.20
N MET A 164 -9.63 9.94 -13.32
CA MET A 164 -10.53 10.52 -14.33
C MET A 164 -11.97 10.62 -13.82
N GLU A 165 -12.47 9.58 -13.14
CA GLU A 165 -13.83 9.53 -12.62
C GLU A 165 -14.08 10.51 -11.47
N LEU A 166 -13.07 10.81 -10.67
CA LEU A 166 -13.20 11.54 -9.42
C LEU A 166 -12.73 13.01 -9.50
N GLY A 167 -12.06 13.38 -10.59
CA GLY A 167 -11.51 14.72 -10.77
C GLY A 167 -12.55 15.84 -10.65
N ASP A 168 -13.73 15.70 -11.24
CA ASP A 168 -14.83 16.67 -11.18
C ASP A 168 -15.38 16.88 -9.75
N TYR A 169 -15.06 15.96 -8.84
CA TYR A 169 -15.43 16.05 -7.43
C TYR A 169 -14.29 16.60 -6.54
N GLY A 170 -13.19 17.08 -7.14
CA GLY A 170 -12.04 17.56 -6.39
C GLY A 170 -11.26 16.46 -5.65
N VAL A 171 -11.40 15.19 -6.06
CA VAL A 171 -10.72 14.05 -5.44
C VAL A 171 -9.52 13.63 -6.28
N ARG A 172 -8.35 13.57 -5.67
CA ARG A 172 -7.12 13.11 -6.32
C ARG A 172 -6.86 11.63 -6.05
N VAL A 173 -6.34 10.93 -7.03
CA VAL A 173 -6.01 9.50 -6.91
C VAL A 173 -4.63 9.24 -7.49
N ASN A 174 -3.72 8.71 -6.66
CA ASN A 174 -2.35 8.39 -7.08
C ASN A 174 -1.93 7.02 -6.55
N ALA A 175 -0.88 6.45 -7.12
CA ALA A 175 -0.20 5.26 -6.62
C ALA A 175 1.24 5.59 -6.28
N ILE A 176 1.75 5.02 -5.19
CA ILE A 176 3.18 4.96 -4.90
C ILE A 176 3.65 3.57 -5.33
N CYS A 177 4.80 3.51 -5.97
CA CYS A 177 5.45 2.30 -6.47
C CYS A 177 6.80 2.11 -5.78
N PRO A 178 6.83 1.57 -4.54
CA PRO A 178 8.09 1.32 -3.85
C PRO A 178 8.94 0.28 -4.57
N GLY A 179 10.26 0.45 -4.50
CA GLY A 179 11.24 -0.57 -4.85
C GLY A 179 11.43 -1.59 -3.74
N ALA A 180 12.66 -2.08 -3.59
CA ALA A 180 13.05 -2.95 -2.48
C ALA A 180 13.09 -2.14 -1.18
N VAL A 181 12.05 -2.28 -0.34
CA VAL A 181 11.94 -1.57 0.94
C VAL A 181 12.56 -2.42 2.04
N SER A 182 13.52 -1.85 2.78
CA SER A 182 14.13 -2.50 3.94
C SER A 182 13.08 -2.76 5.02
N GLY A 183 13.20 -3.87 5.74
CA GLY A 183 12.27 -4.26 6.80
C GLY A 183 11.97 -5.75 6.81
N ASP A 184 11.08 -6.18 7.70
CA ASP A 184 10.78 -7.60 7.90
C ASP A 184 10.12 -8.28 6.69
N ARG A 185 9.35 -7.50 5.91
CA ARG A 185 8.79 -8.02 4.65
C ARG A 185 9.91 -8.39 3.66
N MET A 186 10.92 -7.53 3.51
CA MET A 186 12.03 -7.81 2.59
C MET A 186 12.87 -8.99 3.05
N LYS A 187 13.08 -9.17 4.35
CA LYS A 187 13.73 -10.37 4.89
C LYS A 187 12.99 -11.64 4.45
N ARG A 188 11.65 -11.64 4.57
CA ARG A 188 10.83 -12.79 4.11
C ARG A 188 10.95 -13.02 2.60
N VAL A 189 10.96 -11.95 1.79
CA VAL A 189 11.14 -12.05 0.32
C VAL A 189 12.50 -12.67 0.00
N LEU A 190 13.58 -12.16 0.58
CA LEU A 190 14.94 -12.68 0.38
C LEU A 190 15.04 -14.16 0.78
N SER A 191 14.47 -14.53 1.93
CA SER A 191 14.46 -15.93 2.37
C SER A 191 13.68 -16.85 1.43
N MET A 192 12.55 -16.40 0.91
CA MET A 192 11.75 -17.14 -0.06
C MET A 192 12.49 -17.29 -1.40
N GLU A 193 13.07 -16.24 -1.91
CA GLU A 193 13.80 -16.25 -3.17
C GLU A 193 15.11 -17.05 -3.06
N SER A 194 15.79 -16.99 -1.92
CA SER A 194 16.97 -17.82 -1.65
C SER A 194 16.63 -19.30 -1.72
N LYS A 195 15.52 -19.72 -1.11
CA LYS A 195 15.05 -21.11 -1.18
C LYS A 195 14.68 -21.56 -2.59
N ALA A 196 14.07 -20.67 -3.37
CA ALA A 196 13.63 -20.97 -4.73
C ALA A 196 14.78 -21.00 -5.75
N SER A 197 15.80 -20.15 -5.59
CA SER A 197 16.89 -19.98 -6.55
C SER A 197 18.19 -20.69 -6.16
N GLY A 198 18.38 -21.04 -4.88
CA GLY A 198 19.65 -21.54 -4.33
C GLY A 198 20.73 -20.44 -4.14
N ILE A 199 20.39 -19.17 -4.41
CA ILE A 199 21.29 -18.01 -4.20
C ILE A 199 21.16 -17.58 -2.73
N SER A 200 22.27 -17.23 -2.07
CA SER A 200 22.25 -16.80 -0.66
C SER A 200 21.48 -15.47 -0.48
N GLU A 201 20.89 -15.26 0.70
CA GLU A 201 20.18 -14.01 1.03
C GLU A 201 21.10 -12.77 0.89
N ASP A 202 22.38 -12.89 1.22
CA ASP A 202 23.37 -11.80 1.10
C ASP A 202 23.70 -11.46 -0.35
N GLU A 203 23.81 -12.47 -1.20
CA GLU A 203 23.98 -12.26 -2.65
C GLU A 203 22.74 -11.63 -3.25
N LEU A 204 21.53 -12.11 -2.93
CA LEU A 204 20.27 -11.51 -3.36
C LEU A 204 20.17 -10.06 -2.88
N ARG A 205 20.51 -9.77 -1.62
CA ARG A 205 20.56 -8.41 -1.09
C ARG A 205 21.51 -7.51 -1.92
N THR A 206 22.64 -8.06 -2.30
CA THR A 206 23.61 -7.35 -3.14
C THR A 206 23.06 -7.10 -4.55
N VAL A 207 22.38 -8.07 -5.14
CA VAL A 207 21.70 -7.95 -6.45
C VAL A 207 20.64 -6.85 -6.39
N TYR A 208 19.77 -6.86 -5.39
CA TYR A 208 18.73 -5.84 -5.21
C TYR A 208 19.32 -4.43 -5.08
N SER A 209 20.34 -4.25 -4.23
CA SER A 209 20.97 -2.94 -4.06
C SER A 209 21.71 -2.47 -5.30
N LYS A 210 22.47 -3.36 -5.97
CA LYS A 210 23.17 -3.04 -7.23
C LYS A 210 22.21 -2.81 -8.41
N GLY A 211 20.98 -3.29 -8.34
CA GLY A 211 19.94 -3.10 -9.35
C GLY A 211 19.32 -1.70 -9.36
N THR A 212 19.70 -0.83 -8.43
CA THR A 212 19.23 0.56 -8.37
C THR A 212 20.37 1.55 -8.61
N SER A 213 20.10 2.72 -9.20
CA SER A 213 21.08 3.79 -9.39
C SER A 213 21.68 4.28 -8.07
N MET A 214 20.87 4.33 -7.00
CA MET A 214 21.33 4.78 -5.68
C MET A 214 22.04 3.69 -4.88
N ARG A 215 22.16 2.47 -5.41
CA ARG A 215 22.84 1.32 -4.77
C ARG A 215 22.39 1.02 -3.35
N SER A 216 21.12 1.26 -3.05
CA SER A 216 20.56 1.10 -1.70
C SER A 216 19.12 0.62 -1.72
N PHE A 217 18.69 0.08 -0.59
CA PHE A 217 17.27 -0.17 -0.33
C PHE A 217 16.57 1.14 0.04
N VAL A 218 15.28 1.20 -0.27
CA VAL A 218 14.38 2.27 0.20
C VAL A 218 13.98 1.99 1.65
N SER A 219 13.84 3.02 2.47
CA SER A 219 13.26 2.87 3.80
C SER A 219 11.73 3.04 3.80
N GLU A 220 11.07 2.56 4.85
CA GLU A 220 9.63 2.77 5.05
C GLU A 220 9.31 4.26 5.16
N GLU A 221 10.23 5.05 5.75
CA GLU A 221 10.12 6.50 5.89
C GLU A 221 10.19 7.21 4.54
N ASN A 222 11.04 6.78 3.61
CA ASN A 222 11.09 7.37 2.26
C ASN A 222 9.74 7.24 1.54
N VAL A 223 9.09 6.09 1.70
CA VAL A 223 7.76 5.85 1.13
C VAL A 223 6.71 6.70 1.84
N ALA A 224 6.78 6.81 3.18
CA ALA A 224 5.88 7.62 3.97
C ALA A 224 6.01 9.12 3.67
N ASP A 225 7.20 9.62 3.41
CA ASP A 225 7.42 11.02 3.03
C ASP A 225 6.77 11.34 1.67
N MET A 226 6.88 10.45 0.68
CA MET A 226 6.16 10.59 -0.59
C MET A 226 4.65 10.51 -0.38
N ALA A 227 4.17 9.61 0.48
CA ALA A 227 2.75 9.48 0.81
C ALA A 227 2.19 10.77 1.42
N LEU A 228 2.92 11.38 2.35
CA LEU A 228 2.57 12.63 2.99
C LEU A 228 2.52 13.79 1.97
N PHE A 229 3.53 13.88 1.10
CA PHE A 229 3.56 14.87 0.02
C PHE A 229 2.35 14.73 -0.91
N LEU A 230 2.05 13.53 -1.41
CA LEU A 230 0.90 13.30 -2.29
C LEU A 230 -0.44 13.60 -1.60
N ALA A 231 -0.53 13.43 -0.29
CA ALA A 231 -1.72 13.78 0.49
C ALA A 231 -1.85 15.30 0.74
N SER A 232 -0.78 16.08 0.62
CA SER A 232 -0.77 17.50 0.92
C SER A 232 -1.35 18.36 -0.18
N ASP A 233 -1.63 19.64 0.12
CA ASP A 233 -2.08 20.64 -0.83
C ASP A 233 -0.99 21.02 -1.85
N GLN A 234 0.28 20.76 -1.54
CA GLN A 234 1.40 20.93 -2.48
C GLN A 234 1.27 20.02 -3.71
N ALA A 235 0.55 18.90 -3.58
CA ALA A 235 0.26 17.97 -4.66
C ALA A 235 -1.12 18.21 -5.31
N SER A 236 -1.70 19.39 -5.20
CA SER A 236 -3.09 19.70 -5.64
C SER A 236 -3.36 19.41 -7.11
N MET A 237 -2.36 19.48 -7.97
CA MET A 237 -2.47 19.18 -9.41
C MET A 237 -1.85 17.82 -9.79
N ILE A 238 -1.53 16.97 -8.81
CA ILE A 238 -0.98 15.62 -9.04
C ILE A 238 -2.10 14.59 -8.83
N THR A 239 -2.58 14.00 -9.93
CA THR A 239 -3.57 12.92 -9.94
C THR A 239 -3.30 11.96 -11.09
N GLY A 240 -3.70 10.69 -10.98
CA GLY A 240 -3.50 9.65 -11.99
C GLY A 240 -2.05 9.17 -12.14
N GLN A 241 -1.16 9.54 -11.20
CA GLN A 241 0.26 9.23 -11.30
C GLN A 241 0.62 7.94 -10.54
N ALA A 242 1.60 7.22 -11.09
CA ALA A 242 2.27 6.09 -10.43
C ALA A 242 3.71 6.52 -10.13
N MET A 243 3.94 6.93 -8.88
CA MET A 243 5.18 7.56 -8.43
C MET A 243 6.13 6.51 -7.87
N ALA A 244 7.26 6.28 -8.56
CA ALA A 244 8.31 5.39 -8.05
C ALA A 244 9.04 6.02 -6.86
N VAL A 245 9.25 5.21 -5.82
CA VAL A 245 10.14 5.49 -4.69
C VAL A 245 11.06 4.29 -4.55
N ASP A 246 12.12 4.24 -5.35
CA ASP A 246 12.88 3.01 -5.58
C ASP A 246 14.40 3.22 -5.77
N GLY A 247 14.87 4.44 -5.66
CA GLY A 247 16.26 4.77 -5.96
C GLY A 247 16.63 4.57 -7.44
N TYR A 248 15.63 4.58 -8.31
CA TYR A 248 15.67 4.28 -9.74
C TYR A 248 16.14 2.86 -10.04
N THR A 249 15.18 1.94 -10.12
CA THR A 249 15.43 0.54 -10.48
C THR A 249 15.84 0.42 -11.93
N GLU A 250 17.10 0.06 -12.16
CA GLU A 250 17.69 -0.11 -13.50
C GLU A 250 17.39 -1.50 -14.08
N ARG A 251 17.26 -2.50 -13.18
CA ARG A 251 16.98 -3.88 -13.54
C ARG A 251 16.07 -4.51 -12.49
N THR A 252 15.11 -5.28 -12.93
CA THR A 252 14.43 -6.25 -12.08
C THR A 252 15.27 -7.51 -12.05
N ALA A 253 15.65 -7.94 -10.85
CA ALA A 253 16.44 -9.15 -10.66
C ALA A 253 15.65 -10.40 -11.08
#